data_d2f7e673410d30fb6095169f03be131f
#
_entry.id   d2f7e673410d30fb6095169f03be131f
#
_cell.length_a   1.000
_cell.length_b   1.000
_cell.length_c   1.000
_cell.angle_alpha   90.00
_cell.angle_beta   90.00
_cell.angle_gamma   90.00
#
_symmetry.space_group_name_H-M   'P 1'
#
loop_
_entity.id
_entity.type
_entity.pdbx_description
1 polymer ?
#
loop_
_entity_poly.entity_id
_entity_poly.type
_entity_poly.pdbx_seq_one_letter_code
_entity_poly.pdbx_strand_id
1 'polypeptide(L)'
;MAGIHKKSKPTTAEETIFTAEKALTAQQRAEQAKAEKAAQRAQKRAERAAMRQEMRNQFGDNSRIFRFVCIGLLVLVVAVAALVLVNNLGPDGWDEKEGVTYYLNSADLPDMPDDGIAAVANEVCYAENGGLLVHLTFANGEGTTQHPTKITLIIRNDNDELITAATASTIPENYFINSGGYKTFDLRVPKEYVKIADDPLSTLSFEITVESEEYTSLE
;
A
#
# COMPACT_ATOMS: atom_id res chain seq x y z
N MET A 1 28.84 -69.98 -39.40
CA MET A 1 28.65 -68.88 -40.38
C MET A 1 27.32 -69.05 -41.02
N ALA A 2 26.34 -68.26 -40.67
CA ALA A 2 25.01 -68.35 -41.32
C ALA A 2 24.61 -66.89 -41.67
N GLY A 3 24.63 -66.59 -42.93
CA GLY A 3 24.26 -65.32 -43.52
C GLY A 3 22.74 -65.18 -43.54
N ILE A 4 22.23 -64.09 -42.90
CA ILE A 4 20.85 -63.71 -42.95
C ILE A 4 20.58 -62.84 -44.16
N HIS A 5 19.97 -63.43 -45.21
CA HIS A 5 19.41 -62.70 -46.36
C HIS A 5 18.11 -62.00 -45.91
N LYS A 6 18.18 -60.64 -45.81
CA LYS A 6 16.97 -59.82 -45.72
C LYS A 6 16.31 -59.75 -47.10
N LYS A 7 15.18 -60.44 -47.28
CA LYS A 7 14.29 -60.21 -48.37
C LYS A 7 13.60 -58.89 -48.31
N SER A 8 13.93 -57.94 -49.17
CA SER A 8 13.12 -56.79 -49.47
C SER A 8 11.82 -57.17 -50.14
N LYS A 9 10.69 -56.88 -49.48
CA LYS A 9 9.34 -57.05 -50.10
C LYS A 9 9.21 -55.99 -51.21
N PRO A 10 8.70 -56.40 -52.41
CA PRO A 10 8.39 -55.39 -53.43
C PRO A 10 7.17 -54.56 -52.97
N THR A 11 7.31 -53.31 -52.87
CA THR A 11 6.21 -52.35 -52.63
C THR A 11 5.37 -52.34 -53.92
N THR A 12 4.12 -52.82 -53.84
CA THR A 12 3.21 -52.87 -54.94
C THR A 12 2.81 -51.49 -55.41
N ALA A 13 2.72 -51.27 -56.73
CA ALA A 13 2.36 -49.95 -57.29
C ALA A 13 1.07 -49.34 -56.74
N GLU A 14 0.17 -50.17 -56.26
CA GLU A 14 -1.09 -49.79 -55.57
C GLU A 14 -0.88 -49.10 -54.23
N GLU A 15 0.11 -49.50 -53.41
CA GLU A 15 0.43 -48.86 -52.13
C GLU A 15 1.01 -47.45 -52.31
N THR A 16 1.79 -47.25 -53.39
CA THR A 16 2.33 -45.92 -53.72
C THR A 16 1.28 -44.98 -54.27
N ILE A 17 0.29 -45.46 -55.01
CA ILE A 17 -0.83 -44.66 -55.50
C ILE A 17 -1.74 -44.22 -54.33
N PHE A 18 -2.04 -45.14 -53.39
CA PHE A 18 -2.89 -44.86 -52.23
C PHE A 18 -2.27 -43.89 -51.23
N THR A 19 -0.94 -43.95 -51.06
CA THR A 19 -0.20 -42.96 -50.25
C THR A 19 -0.12 -41.59 -50.91
N ALA A 20 0.00 -41.54 -52.25
CA ALA A 20 0.00 -40.28 -53.01
C ALA A 20 -1.39 -39.59 -52.96
N GLU A 21 -2.49 -40.34 -53.11
CA GLU A 21 -3.85 -39.79 -52.98
C GLU A 21 -4.14 -39.29 -51.58
N LYS A 22 -3.69 -39.97 -50.52
CA LYS A 22 -3.81 -39.52 -49.14
C LYS A 22 -3.00 -38.26 -48.89
N ALA A 23 -1.81 -38.11 -49.47
CA ALA A 23 -0.98 -36.90 -49.35
C ALA A 23 -1.62 -35.73 -50.09
N LEU A 24 -2.22 -35.96 -51.29
CA LEU A 24 -2.92 -34.91 -52.05
C LEU A 24 -4.17 -34.41 -51.28
N THR A 25 -4.96 -35.29 -50.66
CA THR A 25 -6.11 -34.92 -49.85
C THR A 25 -5.73 -34.23 -48.56
N ALA A 26 -4.60 -34.56 -47.94
CA ALA A 26 -4.06 -33.87 -46.77
C ALA A 26 -3.60 -32.46 -47.12
N GLN A 27 -2.99 -32.29 -48.27
CA GLN A 27 -2.52 -30.97 -48.74
C GLN A 27 -3.70 -30.07 -49.11
N GLN A 28 -4.74 -30.60 -49.77
CA GLN A 28 -5.97 -29.86 -50.04
C GLN A 28 -6.70 -29.42 -48.75
N ARG A 29 -6.74 -30.28 -47.73
CA ARG A 29 -7.31 -29.91 -46.40
C ARG A 29 -6.49 -28.84 -45.72
N ALA A 30 -5.17 -28.89 -45.83
CA ALA A 30 -4.31 -27.84 -45.25
C ALA A 30 -4.45 -26.47 -45.97
N GLU A 31 -4.66 -26.51 -47.31
CA GLU A 31 -4.94 -25.30 -48.07
C GLU A 31 -6.33 -24.71 -47.74
N GLN A 32 -7.36 -25.56 -47.63
CA GLN A 32 -8.69 -25.13 -47.23
C GLN A 32 -8.66 -24.52 -45.83
N ALA A 33 -7.96 -25.14 -44.85
CA ALA A 33 -7.85 -24.61 -43.51
C ALA A 33 -7.08 -23.24 -43.46
N LYS A 34 -6.10 -23.05 -44.36
CA LYS A 34 -5.41 -21.75 -44.51
C LYS A 34 -6.35 -20.71 -45.14
N ALA A 35 -7.12 -21.10 -46.15
CA ALA A 35 -8.09 -20.22 -46.80
C ALA A 35 -9.21 -19.81 -45.85
N GLU A 36 -9.74 -20.70 -45.04
CA GLU A 36 -10.74 -20.40 -44.01
C GLU A 36 -10.20 -19.46 -42.94
N LYS A 37 -8.98 -19.69 -42.44
CA LYS A 37 -8.32 -18.78 -41.48
C LYS A 37 -8.06 -17.38 -42.09
N ALA A 38 -7.73 -17.35 -43.38
CA ALA A 38 -7.54 -16.06 -44.08
C ALA A 38 -8.87 -15.32 -44.24
N ALA A 39 -9.94 -16.04 -44.61
CA ALA A 39 -11.30 -15.50 -44.71
C ALA A 39 -11.81 -14.97 -43.35
N GLN A 40 -11.65 -15.73 -42.27
CA GLN A 40 -12.00 -15.28 -40.92
C GLN A 40 -11.23 -14.03 -40.49
N ARG A 41 -9.92 -13.94 -40.83
CA ARG A 41 -9.13 -12.74 -40.54
C ARG A 41 -9.58 -11.54 -41.37
N ALA A 42 -9.96 -11.77 -42.64
CA ALA A 42 -10.51 -10.74 -43.50
C ALA A 42 -11.86 -10.23 -42.98
N GLN A 43 -12.73 -11.14 -42.58
CA GLN A 43 -14.05 -10.82 -41.99
C GLN A 43 -13.90 -10.00 -40.69
N LYS A 44 -13.03 -10.42 -39.76
CA LYS A 44 -12.75 -9.65 -38.53
C LYS A 44 -12.15 -8.27 -38.82
N ARG A 45 -11.36 -8.13 -39.89
CA ARG A 45 -10.84 -6.83 -40.31
C ARG A 45 -11.93 -5.93 -40.89
N ALA A 46 -12.83 -6.51 -41.70
CA ALA A 46 -13.98 -5.80 -42.25
C ALA A 46 -14.97 -5.35 -41.14
N GLU A 47 -15.27 -6.21 -40.19
CA GLU A 47 -16.10 -5.87 -39.01
C GLU A 47 -15.49 -4.72 -38.19
N ARG A 48 -14.19 -4.78 -37.94
CA ARG A 48 -13.49 -3.70 -37.23
C ARG A 48 -13.46 -2.38 -38.04
N ALA A 49 -13.37 -2.48 -39.33
CA ALA A 49 -13.41 -1.29 -40.21
C ALA A 49 -14.84 -0.69 -40.26
N ALA A 50 -15.87 -1.55 -40.35
CA ALA A 50 -17.27 -1.13 -40.30
C ALA A 50 -17.60 -0.47 -38.95
N MET A 51 -17.20 -1.08 -37.84
CA MET A 51 -17.40 -0.53 -36.49
C MET A 51 -16.68 0.83 -36.32
N ARG A 52 -15.49 1.00 -36.89
CA ARG A 52 -14.79 2.29 -36.89
C ARG A 52 -15.50 3.33 -37.74
N GLN A 53 -16.07 2.91 -38.83
CA GLN A 53 -16.81 3.79 -39.73
C GLN A 53 -18.16 4.19 -39.12
N GLU A 54 -18.81 3.28 -38.43
CA GLU A 54 -20.05 3.50 -37.69
C GLU A 54 -19.84 4.46 -36.50
N MET A 55 -18.76 4.25 -35.72
CA MET A 55 -18.33 5.20 -34.70
C MET A 55 -17.99 6.58 -35.29
N ARG A 56 -17.38 6.64 -36.46
CA ARG A 56 -17.09 7.89 -37.14
C ARG A 56 -18.36 8.60 -37.59
N ASN A 57 -19.37 7.85 -38.04
CA ASN A 57 -20.66 8.39 -38.50
C ASN A 57 -21.56 8.78 -37.30
N GLN A 58 -21.52 8.03 -36.20
CA GLN A 58 -22.26 8.33 -34.97
C GLN A 58 -21.68 9.54 -34.21
N PHE A 59 -20.36 9.68 -34.22
CA PHE A 59 -19.72 10.77 -33.47
C PHE A 59 -19.36 11.99 -34.34
N GLY A 60 -19.58 11.93 -35.67
CA GLY A 60 -19.41 13.05 -36.59
C GLY A 60 -18.16 13.89 -36.36
N ASP A 61 -18.20 15.16 -36.70
CA ASP A 61 -17.14 16.13 -36.38
C ASP A 61 -16.98 16.41 -34.84
N ASN A 62 -17.82 15.78 -34.02
CA ASN A 62 -17.79 15.82 -32.57
C ASN A 62 -16.60 15.04 -31.96
N SER A 63 -15.74 14.39 -32.77
CA SER A 63 -14.53 13.73 -32.24
C SER A 63 -13.59 14.71 -31.53
N ARG A 64 -13.63 15.98 -31.94
CA ARG A 64 -12.91 17.06 -31.24
C ARG A 64 -13.56 17.37 -29.90
N ILE A 65 -14.87 17.53 -29.88
CA ILE A 65 -15.66 17.80 -28.66
C ILE A 65 -15.47 16.64 -27.66
N PHE A 66 -15.57 15.40 -28.15
CA PHE A 66 -15.34 14.21 -27.30
C PHE A 66 -13.92 14.18 -26.71
N ARG A 67 -12.90 14.53 -27.50
CA ARG A 67 -11.52 14.65 -26.98
C ARG A 67 -11.39 15.75 -25.93
N PHE A 68 -12.03 16.90 -26.14
CA PHE A 68 -12.03 17.98 -25.15
C PHE A 68 -12.76 17.60 -23.88
N VAL A 69 -13.89 16.87 -23.99
CA VAL A 69 -14.63 16.34 -22.82
C VAL A 69 -13.79 15.31 -22.06
N CYS A 70 -13.13 14.37 -22.75
CA CYS A 70 -12.25 13.39 -22.12
C CYS A 70 -11.04 14.05 -21.45
N ILE A 71 -10.42 15.04 -22.09
CA ILE A 71 -9.29 15.80 -21.52
C ILE A 71 -9.78 16.60 -20.31
N GLY A 72 -10.94 17.28 -20.42
CA GLY A 72 -11.54 18.03 -19.32
C GLY A 72 -11.86 17.15 -18.11
N LEU A 73 -12.40 15.96 -18.35
CA LEU A 73 -12.72 14.99 -17.30
C LEU A 73 -11.44 14.44 -16.64
N LEU A 74 -10.40 14.20 -17.42
CA LEU A 74 -9.09 13.75 -16.91
C LEU A 74 -8.42 14.85 -16.08
N VAL A 75 -8.48 16.12 -16.53
CA VAL A 75 -7.99 17.28 -15.77
C VAL A 75 -8.77 17.44 -14.47
N LEU A 76 -10.09 17.26 -14.50
CA LEU A 76 -10.93 17.31 -13.30
C LEU A 76 -10.56 16.21 -12.30
N VAL A 77 -10.38 14.97 -12.78
CA VAL A 77 -9.96 13.84 -11.92
C VAL A 77 -8.58 14.10 -11.30
N VAL A 78 -7.63 14.62 -12.09
CA VAL A 78 -6.30 14.97 -11.58
C VAL A 78 -6.38 16.13 -10.57
N ALA A 79 -7.21 17.15 -10.83
CA ALA A 79 -7.42 18.25 -9.91
C ALA A 79 -8.07 17.80 -8.58
N VAL A 80 -9.10 16.92 -8.66
CA VAL A 80 -9.73 16.35 -7.46
C VAL A 80 -8.73 15.46 -6.69
N ALA A 81 -7.95 14.63 -7.40
CA ALA A 81 -6.91 13.81 -6.77
C ALA A 81 -5.82 14.67 -6.13
N ALA A 82 -5.40 15.76 -6.78
CA ALA A 82 -4.46 16.72 -6.21
C ALA A 82 -5.03 17.44 -4.98
N LEU A 83 -6.32 17.80 -5.01
CA LEU A 83 -7.01 18.46 -3.89
C LEU A 83 -7.17 17.50 -2.70
N VAL A 84 -7.48 16.22 -2.96
CA VAL A 84 -7.50 15.16 -1.93
C VAL A 84 -6.09 14.91 -1.38
N LEU A 85 -5.07 14.89 -2.23
CA LEU A 85 -3.67 14.75 -1.82
C LEU A 85 -3.21 15.97 -1.00
N VAL A 86 -3.55 17.20 -1.40
CA VAL A 86 -3.19 18.42 -0.64
C VAL A 86 -3.95 18.48 0.68
N ASN A 87 -5.22 18.05 0.72
CA ASN A 87 -5.97 17.96 1.99
C ASN A 87 -5.47 16.82 2.91
N ASN A 88 -4.85 15.76 2.32
CA ASN A 88 -4.26 14.67 3.11
C ASN A 88 -2.74 14.84 3.36
N LEU A 89 -2.06 15.71 2.59
CA LEU A 89 -0.64 16.05 2.72
C LEU A 89 -0.40 17.53 3.05
N GLY A 90 -1.50 18.32 3.23
CA GLY A 90 -1.40 19.65 3.81
C GLY A 90 -0.73 19.57 5.18
N PRO A 91 -0.25 20.63 5.76
CA PRO A 91 0.20 20.61 7.14
C PRO A 91 -0.93 19.96 7.93
N ASP A 92 -0.65 18.78 8.50
CA ASP A 92 -1.65 17.91 9.14
C ASP A 92 -2.32 18.59 10.34
N GLY A 93 -2.07 19.90 10.53
CA GLY A 93 -2.46 20.66 11.70
C GLY A 93 -1.85 20.09 12.98
N TRP A 94 -0.79 19.27 12.80
CA TRP A 94 -0.01 18.73 13.92
C TRP A 94 1.15 19.64 14.33
N ASP A 95 1.17 20.86 13.81
CA ASP A 95 2.06 21.89 14.33
C ASP A 95 1.59 22.31 15.73
N GLU A 96 2.53 22.71 16.56
CA GLU A 96 2.24 23.21 17.90
C GLU A 96 1.31 24.44 17.81
N LYS A 97 0.27 24.44 18.63
CA LYS A 97 -0.68 25.56 18.68
C LYS A 97 0.00 26.76 19.31
N GLU A 98 0.11 27.86 18.56
CA GLU A 98 0.74 29.08 19.06
C GLU A 98 0.04 29.62 20.32
N GLY A 99 0.85 30.09 21.30
CA GLY A 99 0.38 30.76 22.51
C GLY A 99 -0.22 29.84 23.58
N VAL A 100 -0.11 28.53 23.44
CA VAL A 100 -0.54 27.55 24.45
C VAL A 100 0.66 27.16 25.32
N THR A 101 0.43 27.16 26.64
CA THR A 101 1.38 26.57 27.59
C THR A 101 1.44 25.06 27.36
N TYR A 102 2.61 24.50 27.44
CA TYR A 102 2.80 23.06 27.31
C TYR A 102 3.58 22.51 28.50
N TYR A 103 3.35 21.23 28.78
CA TYR A 103 4.13 20.50 29.76
C TYR A 103 5.51 20.20 29.15
N LEU A 104 6.56 20.53 29.89
CA LEU A 104 7.92 20.23 29.52
C LEU A 104 8.64 19.59 30.71
N ASN A 105 9.06 18.36 30.54
CA ASN A 105 9.97 17.66 31.43
C ASN A 105 11.26 17.29 30.68
N SER A 106 12.13 18.27 30.51
CA SER A 106 13.34 18.14 29.69
C SER A 106 14.45 17.30 30.34
N ALA A 107 14.29 16.90 31.58
CA ALA A 107 15.39 16.32 32.37
C ALA A 107 15.34 14.79 32.45
N ASP A 108 14.21 14.15 32.19
CA ASP A 108 14.01 12.78 32.62
C ASP A 108 14.08 11.80 31.46
N LEU A 109 15.17 11.05 31.47
CA LEU A 109 15.17 9.70 30.89
C LEU A 109 14.42 8.80 31.87
N PRO A 110 13.60 7.84 31.35
CA PRO A 110 13.04 6.84 32.22
C PRO A 110 14.15 6.01 32.88
N ASP A 111 13.93 5.61 34.13
CA ASP A 111 14.80 4.63 34.76
C ASP A 111 14.83 3.38 33.87
N MET A 112 16.02 2.80 33.73
CA MET A 112 16.15 1.55 32.98
C MET A 112 15.43 0.44 33.76
N PRO A 113 14.37 -0.17 33.21
CA PRO A 113 13.67 -1.23 33.89
C PRO A 113 14.53 -2.51 33.91
N ASP A 114 14.30 -3.38 34.88
CA ASP A 114 14.95 -4.70 34.94
C ASP A 114 14.43 -5.63 33.82
N ASP A 115 13.21 -5.34 33.33
CA ASP A 115 12.48 -6.14 32.35
C ASP A 115 11.49 -5.23 31.58
N GLY A 116 11.27 -5.49 30.30
CA GLY A 116 10.34 -4.77 29.47
C GLY A 116 10.79 -3.37 29.03
N ILE A 117 9.82 -2.53 28.70
CA ILE A 117 10.03 -1.15 28.27
C ILE A 117 9.40 -0.18 29.25
N ALA A 118 10.20 0.73 29.79
CA ALA A 118 9.73 1.89 30.52
C ALA A 118 9.58 3.08 29.58
N ALA A 119 8.64 4.01 29.90
CA ALA A 119 8.40 5.21 29.14
C ALA A 119 8.11 6.41 30.04
N VAL A 120 8.60 7.58 29.61
CA VAL A 120 8.22 8.86 30.23
C VAL A 120 7.76 9.84 29.14
N ALA A 121 6.85 10.74 29.50
CA ALA A 121 6.48 11.86 28.66
C ALA A 121 7.41 13.05 28.99
N ASN A 122 8.13 13.52 27.96
CA ASN A 122 9.04 14.65 28.07
C ASN A 122 8.34 15.97 27.74
N GLU A 123 7.43 15.93 26.75
CA GLU A 123 6.72 17.10 26.29
C GLU A 123 5.29 16.75 25.89
N VAL A 124 4.34 17.61 26.22
CA VAL A 124 2.95 17.52 25.78
C VAL A 124 2.47 18.91 25.39
N CYS A 125 1.96 19.07 24.19
CA CYS A 125 1.34 20.29 23.73
C CYS A 125 0.09 20.02 22.90
N TYR A 126 -0.77 21.03 22.76
CA TYR A 126 -1.89 20.98 21.83
C TYR A 126 -1.40 21.25 20.41
N ALA A 127 -1.89 20.48 19.48
CA ALA A 127 -1.70 20.72 18.06
C ALA A 127 -2.76 21.71 17.53
N GLU A 128 -2.50 22.37 16.41
CA GLU A 128 -3.43 23.30 15.76
C GLU A 128 -4.79 22.63 15.41
N ASN A 129 -4.78 21.35 15.07
CA ASN A 129 -5.98 20.57 14.78
C ASN A 129 -6.80 20.21 16.04
N GLY A 130 -6.33 20.59 17.23
CA GLY A 130 -6.94 20.29 18.52
C GLY A 130 -6.64 18.89 19.07
N GLY A 131 -5.71 18.16 18.47
CA GLY A 131 -5.12 16.95 19.05
C GLY A 131 -4.04 17.27 20.07
N LEU A 132 -3.34 16.24 20.57
CA LEU A 132 -2.16 16.39 21.42
C LEU A 132 -0.95 15.80 20.74
N LEU A 133 0.17 16.52 20.85
CA LEU A 133 1.50 16.02 20.55
C LEU A 133 2.15 15.62 21.85
N VAL A 134 2.66 14.40 21.94
CA VAL A 134 3.28 13.84 23.14
C VAL A 134 4.64 13.25 22.74
N HIS A 135 5.72 13.88 23.22
CA HIS A 135 7.06 13.35 23.05
C HIS A 135 7.38 12.38 24.17
N LEU A 136 7.58 11.12 23.81
CA LEU A 136 7.90 10.05 24.72
C LEU A 136 9.38 9.65 24.61
N THR A 137 9.99 9.28 25.72
CA THR A 137 11.27 8.58 25.74
C THR A 137 11.07 7.21 26.33
N PHE A 138 11.55 6.18 25.63
CA PHE A 138 11.54 4.81 26.04
C PHE A 138 12.91 4.35 26.52
N ALA A 139 12.93 3.45 27.50
CA ALA A 139 14.09 2.68 27.92
C ALA A 139 13.79 1.19 27.79
N ASN A 140 14.66 0.44 27.14
CA ASN A 140 14.52 -1.00 26.97
C ASN A 140 15.44 -1.75 27.95
N GLY A 141 14.86 -2.37 28.98
CA GLY A 141 15.57 -3.21 29.94
C GLY A 141 15.76 -4.65 29.52
N GLU A 142 15.11 -5.06 28.41
CA GLU A 142 15.28 -6.41 27.87
C GLU A 142 16.68 -6.68 27.35
N GLY A 143 17.09 -7.94 27.43
CA GLY A 143 18.38 -8.39 26.88
C GLY A 143 18.45 -8.42 25.36
N THR A 144 17.33 -8.17 24.69
CA THR A 144 17.16 -8.19 23.23
C THR A 144 16.63 -6.87 22.71
N THR A 145 16.79 -6.62 21.41
CA THR A 145 16.18 -5.48 20.73
C THR A 145 14.67 -5.68 20.69
N GLN A 146 13.91 -4.66 21.10
CA GLN A 146 12.45 -4.70 21.19
C GLN A 146 11.78 -3.80 20.15
N HIS A 147 10.68 -4.26 19.59
CA HIS A 147 9.75 -3.48 18.79
C HIS A 147 8.48 -3.22 19.60
N PRO A 148 8.19 -1.97 19.98
CA PRO A 148 6.91 -1.63 20.59
C PRO A 148 5.76 -1.92 19.61
N THR A 149 4.77 -2.68 20.04
CA THR A 149 3.60 -3.03 19.22
C THR A 149 2.37 -2.21 19.59
N LYS A 150 2.34 -1.73 20.84
CA LYS A 150 1.22 -0.95 21.34
C LYS A 150 1.65 -0.02 22.47
N ILE A 151 1.16 1.21 22.42
CA ILE A 151 1.35 2.22 23.46
C ILE A 151 -0.01 2.64 23.95
N THR A 152 -0.25 2.52 25.26
CA THR A 152 -1.44 3.06 25.92
C THR A 152 -0.99 4.24 26.77
N LEU A 153 -1.67 5.38 26.58
CA LEU A 153 -1.37 6.63 27.26
C LEU A 153 -2.63 7.18 27.93
N ILE A 154 -2.52 7.45 29.23
CA ILE A 154 -3.55 8.17 29.97
C ILE A 154 -2.89 9.41 30.56
N ILE A 155 -3.48 10.58 30.34
CA ILE A 155 -3.03 11.87 30.88
C ILE A 155 -4.15 12.48 31.70
N ARG A 156 -3.82 12.89 32.92
CA ARG A 156 -4.72 13.63 33.83
C ARG A 156 -4.08 14.94 34.26
N ASN A 157 -4.91 15.93 34.54
CA ASN A 157 -4.48 17.21 35.12
C ASN A 157 -4.33 17.11 36.65
N ASP A 158 -3.99 18.22 37.28
CA ASP A 158 -3.82 18.37 38.73
C ASP A 158 -5.10 18.14 39.54
N ASN A 159 -6.28 18.24 38.90
CA ASN A 159 -7.57 17.95 39.49
C ASN A 159 -8.00 16.48 39.28
N ASP A 160 -7.10 15.63 38.79
CA ASP A 160 -7.40 14.21 38.43
C ASP A 160 -8.43 14.07 37.29
N GLU A 161 -8.66 15.15 36.51
CA GLU A 161 -9.56 15.12 35.38
C GLU A 161 -8.82 14.53 34.15
N LEU A 162 -9.53 13.71 33.41
CA LEU A 162 -8.98 13.01 32.25
C LEU A 162 -8.82 13.96 31.06
N ILE A 163 -7.58 14.27 30.67
CA ILE A 163 -7.27 15.01 29.44
C ILE A 163 -7.38 14.08 28.24
N THR A 164 -6.74 12.92 28.32
CA THR A 164 -6.83 11.91 27.24
C THR A 164 -6.62 10.50 27.76
N ALA A 165 -7.25 9.55 27.05
CA ALA A 165 -6.93 8.13 27.11
C ALA A 165 -6.86 7.62 25.67
N ALA A 166 -5.67 7.31 25.20
CA ALA A 166 -5.41 6.93 23.81
C ALA A 166 -4.56 5.66 23.74
N THR A 167 -4.76 4.90 22.68
CA THR A 167 -3.97 3.72 22.38
C THR A 167 -3.46 3.83 20.95
N ALA A 168 -2.15 3.76 20.77
CA ALA A 168 -1.49 3.66 19.48
C ALA A 168 -1.06 2.22 19.24
N SER A 169 -1.57 1.62 18.16
CA SER A 169 -1.21 0.27 17.71
C SER A 169 -0.52 0.27 16.33
N THR A 170 -0.38 1.44 15.73
CA THR A 170 0.30 1.60 14.43
C THR A 170 1.66 2.24 14.69
N ILE A 171 2.63 1.42 15.06
CA ILE A 171 4.03 1.84 15.25
C ILE A 171 4.79 1.38 14.00
N PRO A 172 5.68 2.23 13.43
CA PRO A 172 6.43 1.85 12.24
C PRO A 172 7.25 0.56 12.47
N GLU A 173 7.18 -0.39 11.55
CA GLU A 173 7.89 -1.68 11.66
C GLU A 173 9.42 -1.54 11.82
N ASN A 174 9.98 -0.43 11.33
CA ASN A 174 11.41 -0.10 11.47
C ASN A 174 11.73 0.67 12.76
N TYR A 175 10.75 0.86 13.65
CA TYR A 175 10.97 1.46 14.95
C TYR A 175 11.31 0.38 15.97
N PHE A 176 12.53 0.35 16.44
CA PHE A 176 13.02 -0.60 17.44
C PHE A 176 13.91 0.10 18.46
N ILE A 177 14.02 -0.47 19.64
CA ILE A 177 14.82 0.02 20.76
C ILE A 177 15.84 -1.06 21.09
N ASN A 178 17.12 -0.72 20.97
CA ASN A 178 18.20 -1.66 21.28
C ASN A 178 18.19 -2.04 22.76
N SER A 179 18.68 -3.26 23.07
CA SER A 179 18.89 -3.71 24.45
C SER A 179 19.70 -2.68 25.24
N GLY A 180 19.21 -2.31 26.41
CA GLY A 180 19.82 -1.30 27.29
C GLY A 180 19.83 0.11 26.70
N GLY A 181 19.06 0.36 25.64
CA GLY A 181 19.04 1.62 24.91
C GLY A 181 17.82 2.50 25.22
N TYR A 182 17.94 3.76 24.82
CA TYR A 182 16.87 4.75 24.87
C TYR A 182 16.48 5.15 23.45
N LYS A 183 15.20 5.49 23.26
CA LYS A 183 14.70 6.01 21.99
C LYS A 183 13.47 6.88 22.19
N THR A 184 13.38 7.97 21.43
CA THR A 184 12.25 8.89 21.45
C THR A 184 11.17 8.50 20.44
N PHE A 185 9.93 8.83 20.75
CA PHE A 185 8.78 8.61 19.90
C PHE A 185 7.76 9.75 20.02
N ASP A 186 7.32 10.27 18.88
CA ASP A 186 6.32 11.32 18.82
C ASP A 186 4.93 10.69 18.65
N LEU A 187 4.16 10.70 19.74
CA LEU A 187 2.81 10.18 19.75
C LEU A 187 1.83 11.32 19.42
N ARG A 188 1.03 11.12 18.37
CA ARG A 188 -0.04 12.02 17.95
C ARG A 188 -1.37 11.46 18.44
N VAL A 189 -2.02 12.19 19.35
CA VAL A 189 -3.32 11.83 19.88
C VAL A 189 -4.40 12.61 19.15
N PRO A 190 -5.25 11.97 18.34
CA PRO A 190 -6.31 12.64 17.59
C PRO A 190 -7.30 13.37 18.52
N LYS A 191 -7.86 14.47 18.02
CA LYS A 191 -8.78 15.34 18.76
C LYS A 191 -9.94 14.60 19.41
N GLU A 192 -10.46 13.56 18.78
CA GLU A 192 -11.58 12.77 19.30
C GLU A 192 -11.27 12.05 20.62
N TYR A 193 -9.98 11.85 20.93
CA TYR A 193 -9.53 11.26 22.20
C TYR A 193 -9.17 12.31 23.24
N VAL A 194 -9.16 13.60 22.89
CA VAL A 194 -8.89 14.70 23.80
C VAL A 194 -10.21 15.12 24.47
N LYS A 195 -10.28 15.01 25.79
CA LYS A 195 -11.48 15.31 26.57
C LYS A 195 -11.54 16.75 27.02
N ILE A 196 -10.39 17.33 27.31
CA ILE A 196 -10.25 18.74 27.73
C ILE A 196 -9.32 19.41 26.71
N ALA A 197 -9.85 20.37 25.97
CA ALA A 197 -9.16 20.97 24.83
C ALA A 197 -8.30 22.22 25.17
N ASP A 198 -8.47 22.79 26.33
CA ASP A 198 -7.85 24.07 26.75
C ASP A 198 -7.28 24.00 28.17
N ASP A 199 -6.81 22.83 28.60
CA ASP A 199 -6.11 22.67 29.86
C ASP A 199 -4.74 23.39 29.78
N PRO A 200 -4.31 24.11 30.82
CA PRO A 200 -3.01 24.79 30.83
C PRO A 200 -1.81 23.83 30.79
N LEU A 201 -2.01 22.52 30.92
CA LEU A 201 -0.96 21.49 30.93
C LEU A 201 0.16 21.76 31.95
N SER A 202 -0.12 22.49 33.03
CA SER A 202 0.89 22.95 33.98
C SER A 202 1.43 21.85 34.87
N THR A 203 0.54 20.91 35.25
CA THR A 203 0.88 19.77 36.11
C THR A 203 0.11 18.56 35.61
N LEU A 204 0.84 17.58 35.09
CA LEU A 204 0.24 16.38 34.48
C LEU A 204 0.68 15.13 35.22
N SER A 205 -0.22 14.16 35.31
CA SER A 205 0.12 12.80 35.69
C SER A 205 -0.06 11.88 34.48
N PHE A 206 0.86 10.93 34.35
CA PHE A 206 0.93 10.03 33.22
C PHE A 206 0.85 8.58 33.67
N GLU A 207 0.04 7.81 32.96
CA GLU A 207 0.09 6.35 32.99
C GLU A 207 0.40 5.88 31.56
N ILE A 208 1.59 5.30 31.37
CA ILE A 208 2.07 4.88 30.06
C ILE A 208 2.37 3.38 30.16
N THR A 209 1.73 2.60 29.29
CA THR A 209 1.97 1.17 29.17
C THR A 209 2.42 0.86 27.76
N VAL A 210 3.49 0.08 27.62
CA VAL A 210 4.06 -0.31 26.33
C VAL A 210 4.04 -1.83 26.24
N GLU A 211 3.38 -2.35 25.21
CA GLU A 211 3.49 -3.75 24.82
C GLU A 211 4.57 -3.85 23.71
N SER A 212 5.45 -4.81 23.77
CA SER A 212 6.51 -4.99 22.79
C SER A 212 6.74 -6.45 22.48
N GLU A 213 7.44 -6.70 21.37
CA GLU A 213 7.91 -8.00 20.94
C GLU A 213 9.39 -7.94 20.57
N GLU A 214 10.08 -9.06 20.60
CA GLU A 214 11.47 -9.14 20.20
C GLU A 214 11.59 -8.80 18.70
N TYR A 215 12.45 -7.84 18.40
CA TYR A 215 12.70 -7.44 17.01
C TYR A 215 13.62 -8.45 16.32
N THR A 216 13.05 -9.21 15.39
CA THR A 216 13.80 -10.08 14.49
C THR A 216 13.93 -9.41 13.13
N SER A 217 15.14 -8.99 12.74
CA SER A 217 15.39 -8.53 11.38
C SER A 217 15.13 -9.68 10.41
N LEU A 218 14.17 -9.52 9.52
CA LEU A 218 14.05 -10.41 8.37
C LEU A 218 15.28 -10.14 7.47
N GLU A 219 16.27 -11.05 7.48
CA GLU A 219 17.37 -11.05 6.52
C GLU A 219 16.87 -11.34 5.08
#